data_48607c277754427e7a0a4aa5f7963f3e
#
_entry.id   48607c277754427e7a0a4aa5f7963f3e
#
_cell.length_a   1.000
_cell.length_b   1.000
_cell.length_c   1.000
_cell.angle_alpha   90.00
_cell.angle_beta   90.00
_cell.angle_gamma   90.00
#
_symmetry.space_group_name_H-M   'P 1'
#
loop_
_entity.id
_entity.type
_entity.pdbx_description
1 polymer ?
#
loop_
_entity_poly.entity_id
_entity_poly.type
_entity_poly.pdbx_seq_one_letter_code
_entity_poly.pdbx_strand_id
1 'polypeptide(L)'
;GIIQLKKNANSQGLVDLGICTDKAELLEKIENGTVKGIMSFGENICDIDLSKLEFVVVQDVNMSDMAKIADVVLPGASFAESEGSYTNSERRIQKSRKALENDAIGSNWKLAMDIARVLEPDFGYSTLSQIQEAIGSFNPSYKGLAKLEGDKIWSYPASQAVLKPAKSAKLVEAVTNTSFERKTFKEFMKNNNLL
;
A
#
# COMPACT_ATOMS: atom_id res chain seq x y z
N GLY A 1 -6.04 12.27 -19.88
CA GLY A 1 -5.81 11.20 -18.88
C GLY A 1 -6.57 11.46 -17.60
N ILE A 2 -6.76 10.45 -16.80
CA ILE A 2 -7.37 10.57 -15.47
C ILE A 2 -6.28 10.25 -14.44
N ILE A 3 -6.09 11.14 -13.46
CA ILE A 3 -5.21 10.95 -12.33
C ILE A 3 -6.08 10.91 -11.08
N GLN A 4 -6.01 9.81 -10.34
CA GLN A 4 -6.63 9.71 -9.03
C GLN A 4 -5.62 10.13 -7.96
N LEU A 5 -5.90 11.23 -7.28
CA LEU A 5 -5.08 11.66 -6.15
C LEU A 5 -5.20 10.65 -5.01
N LYS A 6 -4.08 10.31 -4.42
CA LYS A 6 -3.98 9.38 -3.29
C LYS A 6 -3.66 10.14 -2.02
N LYS A 7 -4.16 9.64 -0.88
CA LYS A 7 -3.98 10.29 0.42
C LYS A 7 -2.53 10.22 0.90
N ASN A 8 -1.89 9.07 0.74
CA ASN A 8 -0.54 8.83 1.27
C ASN A 8 0.47 8.69 0.13
N ALA A 9 1.73 8.97 0.42
CA ALA A 9 2.82 9.04 -0.56
C ALA A 9 3.04 7.76 -1.38
N ASN A 10 2.75 6.59 -0.82
CA ASN A 10 2.93 5.28 -1.49
C ASN A 10 1.62 4.52 -1.72
N SER A 11 0.46 5.14 -1.61
CA SER A 11 -0.81 4.45 -1.84
C SER A 11 -0.92 3.86 -3.25
N GLN A 12 -0.30 4.51 -4.24
CA GLN A 12 -0.27 3.96 -5.60
C GLN A 12 0.58 2.69 -5.67
N GLY A 13 1.73 2.67 -5.00
CA GLY A 13 2.58 1.48 -4.93
C GLY A 13 1.88 0.28 -4.28
N LEU A 14 1.12 0.51 -3.21
CA LEU A 14 0.31 -0.55 -2.58
C LEU A 14 -0.76 -1.09 -3.52
N VAL A 15 -1.46 -0.22 -4.26
CA VAL A 15 -2.44 -0.64 -5.27
C VAL A 15 -1.79 -1.46 -6.37
N ASP A 16 -0.64 -1.04 -6.86
CA ASP A 16 0.09 -1.72 -7.93
C ASP A 16 0.58 -3.12 -7.52
N LEU A 17 0.79 -3.33 -6.22
CA LEU A 17 1.16 -4.62 -5.65
C LEU A 17 -0.06 -5.45 -5.19
N GLY A 18 -1.27 -4.98 -5.46
CA GLY A 18 -2.48 -5.68 -5.05
C GLY A 18 -2.79 -5.61 -3.54
N ILE A 19 -2.01 -4.83 -2.77
CA ILE A 19 -2.23 -4.61 -1.35
C ILE A 19 -3.27 -3.49 -1.20
N CYS A 20 -4.50 -3.78 -1.57
CA CYS A 20 -5.58 -2.81 -1.44
C CYS A 20 -6.89 -3.56 -1.22
N THR A 21 -7.29 -3.63 0.04
CA THR A 21 -8.61 -4.16 0.40
C THR A 21 -9.59 -3.00 0.54
N ASP A 22 -10.83 -3.21 0.14
CA ASP A 22 -11.91 -2.28 0.42
C ASP A 22 -12.11 -2.22 1.94
N LYS A 23 -12.18 -1.01 2.49
CA LYS A 23 -12.43 -0.82 3.92
C LYS A 23 -13.75 -1.48 4.34
N ALA A 24 -14.77 -1.45 3.49
CA ALA A 24 -16.05 -2.10 3.77
C ALA A 24 -15.89 -3.63 3.88
N GLU A 25 -15.09 -4.25 3.04
CA GLU A 25 -14.77 -5.68 3.11
C GLU A 25 -14.01 -6.03 4.39
N LEU A 26 -13.07 -5.19 4.81
CA LEU A 26 -12.35 -5.38 6.07
C LEU A 26 -13.29 -5.30 7.26
N LEU A 27 -14.18 -4.30 7.29
CA LEU A 27 -15.20 -4.15 8.33
C LEU A 27 -16.11 -5.35 8.42
N GLU A 28 -16.63 -5.84 7.29
CA GLU A 28 -17.48 -7.03 7.26
C GLU A 28 -16.75 -8.25 7.82
N LYS A 29 -15.47 -8.43 7.48
CA LYS A 29 -14.65 -9.53 7.99
C LYS A 29 -14.37 -9.45 9.49
N ILE A 30 -14.25 -8.24 10.04
CA ILE A 30 -14.13 -8.03 11.48
C ILE A 30 -15.48 -8.32 12.15
N GLU A 31 -16.56 -7.78 11.59
CA GLU A 31 -17.93 -7.95 12.12
C GLU A 31 -18.35 -9.42 12.21
N ASN A 32 -18.05 -10.23 11.20
CA ASN A 32 -18.40 -11.64 11.15
C ASN A 32 -17.34 -12.56 11.83
N GLY A 33 -16.31 -12.01 12.45
CA GLY A 33 -15.27 -12.75 13.17
C GLY A 33 -14.29 -13.53 12.29
N THR A 34 -14.28 -13.30 10.99
CA THR A 34 -13.29 -13.91 10.07
C THR A 34 -11.90 -13.33 10.28
N VAL A 35 -11.80 -12.02 10.54
CA VAL A 35 -10.57 -11.33 10.94
C VAL A 35 -10.60 -11.17 12.45
N LYS A 36 -9.66 -11.81 13.13
CA LYS A 36 -9.53 -11.82 14.59
C LYS A 36 -8.39 -10.95 15.10
N GLY A 37 -7.41 -10.68 14.27
CA GLY A 37 -6.29 -9.82 14.61
C GLY A 37 -5.92 -8.90 13.47
N ILE A 38 -5.31 -7.77 13.81
CA ILE A 38 -4.85 -6.79 12.85
C ILE A 38 -3.44 -6.31 13.21
N MET A 39 -2.64 -6.10 12.17
CA MET A 39 -1.34 -5.43 12.28
C MET A 39 -1.39 -4.16 11.44
N SER A 40 -1.11 -3.01 12.05
CA SER A 40 -1.03 -1.73 11.38
C SER A 40 0.42 -1.25 11.30
N PHE A 41 0.82 -0.80 10.13
CA PHE A 41 2.15 -0.25 9.87
C PHE A 41 2.05 1.20 9.41
N GLY A 42 2.23 2.14 10.35
CA GLY A 42 2.21 3.58 10.09
C GLY A 42 0.85 4.13 9.63
N GLU A 43 -0.25 3.46 9.96
CA GLU A 43 -1.60 3.91 9.64
C GLU A 43 -2.49 3.86 10.87
N ASN A 44 -3.28 4.92 11.06
CA ASN A 44 -4.22 5.05 12.17
C ASN A 44 -5.65 4.81 11.65
N ILE A 45 -6.24 3.67 11.98
CA ILE A 45 -7.57 3.24 11.55
C ILE A 45 -8.61 3.28 12.68
N CYS A 46 -8.52 4.26 13.57
CA CYS A 46 -9.41 4.43 14.73
C CYS A 46 -10.88 4.68 14.39
N ASP A 47 -11.22 4.87 13.13
CA ASP A 47 -12.59 4.99 12.65
C ASP A 47 -13.28 3.62 12.43
N ILE A 48 -12.62 2.54 12.84
CA ILE A 48 -13.13 1.17 12.84
C ILE A 48 -13.32 0.71 14.28
N ASP A 49 -14.40 0.03 14.58
CA ASP A 49 -14.59 -0.63 15.87
C ASP A 49 -13.65 -1.83 15.98
N LEU A 50 -12.57 -1.66 16.75
CA LEU A 50 -11.55 -2.68 16.97
C LEU A 50 -11.88 -3.58 18.16
N SER A 51 -12.97 -3.33 18.91
CA SER A 51 -13.33 -4.09 20.12
C SER A 51 -13.67 -5.55 19.85
N LYS A 52 -13.97 -5.90 18.59
CA LYS A 52 -14.23 -7.26 18.15
C LYS A 52 -12.97 -8.06 17.78
N LEU A 53 -11.83 -7.42 17.75
CA LEU A 53 -10.55 -8.07 17.48
C LEU A 53 -9.99 -8.69 18.77
N GLU A 54 -9.42 -9.87 18.63
CA GLU A 54 -8.73 -10.59 19.69
C GLU A 54 -7.31 -10.09 19.91
N PHE A 55 -6.70 -9.46 18.88
CA PHE A 55 -5.31 -9.01 18.94
C PHE A 55 -5.02 -7.86 17.98
N VAL A 56 -4.40 -6.80 18.49
CA VAL A 56 -4.05 -5.59 17.73
C VAL A 56 -2.58 -5.27 17.92
N VAL A 57 -1.83 -5.23 16.82
CA VAL A 57 -0.42 -4.81 16.78
C VAL A 57 -0.30 -3.54 15.97
N VAL A 58 0.42 -2.57 16.50
CA VAL A 58 0.66 -1.30 15.82
C VAL A 58 2.15 -1.01 15.77
N GLN A 59 2.65 -0.75 14.57
CA GLN A 59 3.95 -0.11 14.38
C GLN A 59 3.72 1.33 13.97
N ASP A 60 4.18 2.27 14.77
CA ASP A 60 4.03 3.70 14.47
C ASP A 60 5.23 4.50 14.99
N VAL A 61 5.44 5.67 14.39
CA VAL A 61 6.44 6.66 14.84
C VAL A 61 5.96 7.40 16.09
N ASN A 62 4.64 7.56 16.20
CA ASN A 62 3.98 8.27 17.30
C ASN A 62 3.02 7.35 18.03
N MET A 63 2.71 7.72 19.28
CA MET A 63 1.66 7.07 20.05
C MET A 63 0.29 7.54 19.53
N SER A 64 -0.14 6.98 18.38
CA SER A 64 -1.45 7.24 17.78
C SER A 64 -2.59 6.70 18.65
N ASP A 65 -3.82 7.09 18.33
CA ASP A 65 -4.97 6.59 19.11
C ASP A 65 -5.14 5.08 18.99
N MET A 66 -4.82 4.52 17.83
CA MET A 66 -4.78 3.08 17.66
C MET A 66 -3.65 2.43 18.49
N ALA A 67 -2.48 3.07 18.58
CA ALA A 67 -1.38 2.56 19.41
C ALA A 67 -1.71 2.55 20.91
N LYS A 68 -2.57 3.47 21.39
CA LYS A 68 -3.01 3.51 22.81
C LYS A 68 -3.91 2.35 23.20
N ILE A 69 -4.59 1.73 22.25
CA ILE A 69 -5.51 0.61 22.47
C ILE A 69 -4.97 -0.72 21.95
N ALA A 70 -3.78 -0.73 21.38
CA ALA A 70 -3.14 -1.93 20.85
C ALA A 70 -2.61 -2.82 21.97
N ASP A 71 -2.64 -4.14 21.75
CA ASP A 71 -2.02 -5.13 22.65
C ASP A 71 -0.49 -5.07 22.59
N VAL A 72 0.05 -4.75 21.40
CA VAL A 72 1.49 -4.60 21.18
C VAL A 72 1.75 -3.35 20.35
N VAL A 73 2.66 -2.52 20.82
CA VAL A 73 3.16 -1.35 20.10
C VAL A 73 4.63 -1.55 19.77
N LEU A 74 4.97 -1.44 18.51
CA LEU A 74 6.32 -1.55 17.98
C LEU A 74 6.80 -0.18 17.48
N PRO A 75 8.00 0.25 17.84
CA PRO A 75 8.52 1.54 17.35
C PRO A 75 8.74 1.51 15.85
N GLY A 76 8.28 2.56 15.16
CA GLY A 76 8.48 2.77 13.74
C GLY A 76 9.54 3.83 13.47
N ALA A 77 10.39 3.60 12.47
CA ALA A 77 11.30 4.61 11.96
C ALA A 77 10.53 5.68 11.17
N SER A 78 10.85 6.94 11.41
CA SER A 78 10.30 8.07 10.67
C SER A 78 10.79 8.07 9.20
N PHE A 79 10.20 8.94 8.38
CA PHE A 79 10.62 9.10 6.98
C PHE A 79 12.09 9.52 6.83
N ALA A 80 12.67 10.21 7.82
CA ALA A 80 14.06 10.60 7.81
C ALA A 80 15.01 9.47 8.26
N GLU A 81 14.50 8.52 9.02
CA GLU A 81 15.26 7.39 9.57
C GLU A 81 15.07 6.10 8.75
N SER A 82 14.24 6.13 7.71
CA SER A 82 13.96 4.97 6.87
C SER A 82 14.34 5.21 5.41
N GLU A 83 14.62 4.11 4.74
CA GLU A 83 14.86 4.07 3.31
C GLU A 83 13.83 3.16 2.63
N GLY A 84 13.56 3.43 1.37
CA GLY A 84 12.59 2.64 0.62
C GLY A 84 12.31 3.20 -0.76
N SER A 85 11.16 2.82 -1.30
CA SER A 85 10.66 3.32 -2.57
C SER A 85 9.20 3.70 -2.46
N TYR A 86 8.84 4.77 -3.15
CA TYR A 86 7.49 5.32 -3.18
C TYR A 86 7.03 5.46 -4.62
N THR A 87 5.77 5.13 -4.85
CA THR A 87 5.12 5.35 -6.14
C THR A 87 4.00 6.35 -5.95
N ASN A 88 4.13 7.52 -6.58
CA ASN A 88 3.13 8.57 -6.47
C ASN A 88 1.94 8.35 -7.43
N SER A 89 0.95 9.25 -7.39
CA SER A 89 -0.24 9.16 -8.24
C SER A 89 0.02 9.28 -9.75
N GLU A 90 1.17 9.82 -10.14
CA GLU A 90 1.64 9.85 -11.53
C GLU A 90 2.35 8.55 -11.95
N ARG A 91 2.47 7.58 -11.04
CA ARG A 91 3.23 6.35 -11.22
C ARG A 91 4.74 6.59 -11.38
N ARG A 92 5.21 7.64 -10.77
CA ARG A 92 6.63 7.91 -10.63
C ARG A 92 7.16 7.14 -9.43
N ILE A 93 8.08 6.24 -9.67
CA ILE A 93 8.79 5.48 -8.64
C ILE A 93 10.01 6.28 -8.23
N GLN A 94 10.14 6.55 -6.94
CA GLN A 94 11.24 7.31 -6.36
C GLN A 94 11.82 6.55 -5.18
N LYS A 95 13.13 6.53 -5.04
CA LYS A 95 13.80 6.01 -3.86
C LYS A 95 14.00 7.12 -2.83
N SER A 96 13.69 6.81 -1.58
CA SER A 96 14.14 7.61 -0.44
C SER A 96 15.39 7.01 0.17
N ARG A 97 16.26 7.88 0.67
CA ARG A 97 17.47 7.50 1.39
C ARG A 97 17.31 7.88 2.85
N LYS A 98 17.83 7.07 3.71
CA LYS A 98 17.92 7.35 5.13
C LYS A 98 18.79 8.60 5.33
N ALA A 99 18.27 9.57 6.04
CA ALA A 99 18.96 10.83 6.36
C ALA A 99 19.51 10.87 7.79
N LEU A 100 18.85 10.14 8.70
CA LEU A 100 19.24 10.04 10.10
C LEU A 100 19.44 8.58 10.48
N GLU A 101 20.50 8.31 11.25
CA GLU A 101 20.72 7.00 11.85
C GLU A 101 19.97 6.90 13.19
N ASN A 102 19.25 5.80 13.38
CA ASN A 102 18.62 5.45 14.64
C ASN A 102 18.75 3.95 14.87
N ASP A 103 19.82 3.56 15.52
CA ASP A 103 20.15 2.16 15.75
C ASP A 103 19.18 1.47 16.68
N ALA A 104 18.47 2.23 17.52
CA ALA A 104 17.51 1.67 18.47
C ALA A 104 16.21 1.16 17.80
N ILE A 105 15.82 1.75 16.66
CA ILE A 105 14.57 1.41 15.98
C ILE A 105 14.84 0.52 14.76
N GLY A 106 15.92 0.77 14.04
CA GLY A 106 16.22 0.05 12.79
C GLY A 106 15.31 0.46 11.64
N SER A 107 15.21 -0.37 10.62
CA SER A 107 14.41 -0.11 9.43
C SER A 107 13.04 -0.78 9.50
N ASN A 108 11.98 -0.08 9.11
CA ASN A 108 10.60 -0.58 9.12
C ASN A 108 10.44 -1.90 8.34
N TRP A 109 11.08 -2.01 7.17
CA TRP A 109 11.02 -3.23 6.36
C TRP A 109 11.68 -4.43 7.06
N LYS A 110 12.74 -4.19 7.83
CA LYS A 110 13.44 -5.24 8.58
C LYS A 110 12.55 -5.80 9.70
N LEU A 111 11.88 -4.94 10.43
CA LEU A 111 10.92 -5.36 11.45
C LEU A 111 9.80 -6.23 10.84
N ALA A 112 9.25 -5.82 9.69
CA ALA A 112 8.26 -6.63 8.99
C ALA A 112 8.81 -8.00 8.58
N MET A 113 10.07 -8.08 8.14
CA MET A 113 10.73 -9.36 7.82
C MET A 113 10.97 -10.22 9.06
N ASP A 114 11.35 -9.61 10.18
CA ASP A 114 11.58 -10.36 11.42
C ASP A 114 10.27 -10.97 11.95
N ILE A 115 9.15 -10.24 11.84
CA ILE A 115 7.82 -10.77 12.15
C ILE A 115 7.45 -11.91 11.19
N ALA A 116 7.66 -11.73 9.89
CA ALA A 116 7.36 -12.74 8.90
C ALA A 116 8.12 -14.05 9.15
N ARG A 117 9.39 -13.98 9.56
CA ARG A 117 10.22 -15.15 9.91
C ARG A 117 9.74 -15.89 11.16
N VAL A 118 9.09 -15.20 12.09
CA VAL A 118 8.48 -15.88 13.24
C VAL A 118 7.30 -16.75 12.80
N LEU A 119 6.56 -16.28 11.79
CA LEU A 119 5.41 -17.01 11.25
C LEU A 119 5.84 -18.13 10.28
N GLU A 120 6.84 -17.86 9.47
CA GLU A 120 7.38 -18.76 8.46
C GLU A 120 8.91 -18.65 8.42
N PRO A 121 9.64 -19.53 9.12
CA PRO A 121 11.09 -19.41 9.32
C PRO A 121 11.92 -19.34 8.03
N ASP A 122 11.47 -19.99 6.98
CA ASP A 122 12.14 -20.00 5.66
C ASP A 122 11.79 -18.80 4.80
N PHE A 123 10.84 -17.97 5.27
CA PHE A 123 10.43 -16.78 4.57
C PHE A 123 11.37 -15.61 4.84
N GLY A 124 11.59 -14.82 3.81
CA GLY A 124 12.13 -13.50 3.99
C GLY A 124 13.32 -13.16 3.12
N TYR A 125 13.57 -11.88 3.12
CA TYR A 125 14.68 -11.25 2.44
C TYR A 125 15.63 -10.65 3.47
N SER A 126 16.92 -10.68 3.19
CA SER A 126 17.95 -10.16 4.10
C SER A 126 18.37 -8.73 3.80
N THR A 127 18.00 -8.23 2.62
CA THR A 127 18.34 -6.87 2.18
C THR A 127 17.17 -6.19 1.47
N LEU A 128 17.14 -4.87 1.54
CA LEU A 128 16.17 -4.06 0.81
C LEU A 128 16.23 -4.30 -0.72
N SER A 129 17.43 -4.53 -1.25
CA SER A 129 17.64 -4.85 -2.66
C SER A 129 16.89 -6.13 -3.08
N GLN A 130 16.95 -7.18 -2.26
CA GLN A 130 16.22 -8.43 -2.51
C GLN A 130 14.70 -8.22 -2.51
N ILE A 131 14.20 -7.40 -1.58
CA ILE A 131 12.78 -7.03 -1.56
C ILE A 131 12.40 -6.29 -2.85
N GLN A 132 13.22 -5.34 -3.28
CA GLN A 132 12.99 -4.56 -4.49
C GLN A 132 13.07 -5.41 -5.76
N GLU A 133 13.93 -6.42 -5.80
CA GLU A 133 13.98 -7.41 -6.88
C GLU A 133 12.73 -8.30 -6.90
N ALA A 134 12.27 -8.73 -5.74
CA ALA A 134 11.02 -9.48 -5.60
C ALA A 134 9.81 -8.68 -6.06
N ILE A 135 9.72 -7.40 -5.72
CA ILE A 135 8.69 -6.48 -6.22
C ILE A 135 8.73 -6.41 -7.74
N GLY A 136 9.92 -6.28 -8.34
CA GLY A 136 10.11 -6.26 -9.79
C GLY A 136 9.76 -7.58 -10.49
N SER A 137 9.87 -8.70 -9.77
CA SER A 137 9.47 -10.03 -10.25
C SER A 137 7.96 -10.21 -10.17
N PHE A 138 7.33 -9.68 -9.11
CA PHE A 138 5.88 -9.70 -8.91
C PHE A 138 5.15 -8.79 -9.90
N ASN A 139 5.63 -7.55 -10.04
CA ASN A 139 5.07 -6.59 -10.99
C ASN A 139 6.15 -6.10 -11.97
N PRO A 140 6.09 -6.50 -13.24
CA PRO A 140 7.09 -6.15 -14.26
C PRO A 140 7.32 -4.64 -14.45
N SER A 141 6.35 -3.79 -14.09
CA SER A 141 6.49 -2.33 -14.15
C SER A 141 7.58 -1.82 -13.19
N TYR A 142 7.87 -2.59 -12.14
CA TYR A 142 8.91 -2.30 -11.14
C TYR A 142 10.24 -2.96 -11.45
N LYS A 143 10.36 -3.61 -12.61
CA LYS A 143 11.62 -4.27 -13.01
C LYS A 143 12.78 -3.29 -13.01
N GLY A 144 13.86 -3.67 -12.32
CA GLY A 144 15.05 -2.85 -12.15
C GLY A 144 14.99 -1.89 -10.96
N LEU A 145 13.95 -1.95 -10.11
CA LEU A 145 13.82 -1.08 -8.94
C LEU A 145 15.04 -1.12 -8.02
N ALA A 146 15.62 -2.28 -7.77
CA ALA A 146 16.79 -2.44 -6.91
C ALA A 146 17.99 -1.59 -7.38
N LYS A 147 18.15 -1.44 -8.68
CA LYS A 147 19.25 -0.70 -9.35
C LYS A 147 18.85 0.71 -9.77
N LEU A 148 17.66 1.18 -9.37
CA LEU A 148 17.18 2.49 -9.76
C LEU A 148 18.03 3.59 -9.12
N GLU A 149 18.63 4.43 -9.96
CA GLU A 149 19.29 5.68 -9.58
C GLU A 149 18.39 6.84 -10.01
N GLY A 150 17.89 7.62 -9.05
CA GLY A 150 16.93 8.68 -9.31
C GLY A 150 15.47 8.22 -9.29
N ASP A 151 14.70 8.61 -10.31
CA ASP A 151 13.29 8.27 -10.43
C ASP A 151 12.96 7.58 -11.76
N LYS A 152 11.85 6.88 -11.79
CA LYS A 152 11.31 6.22 -12.98
C LYS A 152 9.82 6.43 -13.06
N ILE A 153 9.35 6.96 -14.17
CA ILE A 153 7.94 6.95 -14.51
C ILE A 153 7.65 5.66 -15.26
N TRP A 154 6.66 4.91 -14.80
CA TRP A 154 6.18 3.76 -15.54
C TRP A 154 4.78 4.01 -16.09
N SER A 155 4.51 3.47 -17.25
CA SER A 155 3.18 3.49 -17.86
C SER A 155 2.72 2.06 -18.08
N TYR A 156 1.42 1.85 -18.07
CA TYR A 156 0.91 0.58 -18.55
C TYR A 156 1.41 0.34 -19.98
N PRO A 157 1.75 -0.91 -20.33
CA PRO A 157 1.99 -1.26 -21.73
C PRO A 157 0.86 -0.75 -22.60
N ALA A 158 1.17 -0.21 -23.75
CA ALA A 158 0.16 0.36 -24.66
C ALA A 158 -0.98 -0.62 -25.00
N SER A 159 -0.70 -1.91 -25.00
CA SER A 159 -1.69 -2.98 -25.15
C SER A 159 -2.71 -3.07 -24.01
N GLN A 160 -2.36 -2.57 -22.82
CA GLN A 160 -3.27 -2.48 -21.67
C GLN A 160 -3.88 -1.07 -21.52
N ALA A 161 -3.24 -0.08 -22.11
CA ALA A 161 -3.74 1.31 -22.17
C ALA A 161 -4.78 1.53 -23.28
N VAL A 162 -5.25 0.48 -23.94
CA VAL A 162 -6.35 0.60 -24.89
C VAL A 162 -7.63 0.96 -24.13
N LEU A 163 -7.76 2.25 -23.87
CA LEU A 163 -9.06 2.89 -23.77
C LEU A 163 -9.78 2.59 -25.08
N LYS A 164 -10.61 1.54 -25.06
CA LYS A 164 -11.43 1.21 -26.23
C LYS A 164 -12.29 2.42 -26.52
N PRO A 165 -12.16 3.09 -27.68
CA PRO A 165 -12.79 4.39 -27.94
C PRO A 165 -14.31 4.37 -27.79
N ALA A 166 -14.92 3.21 -28.01
CA ALA A 166 -16.37 3.03 -27.95
C ALA A 166 -17.04 3.27 -26.58
N LYS A 167 -16.27 3.49 -25.52
CA LYS A 167 -16.82 3.64 -24.15
C LYS A 167 -16.52 5.01 -23.51
N SER A 168 -15.94 5.94 -24.26
CA SER A 168 -15.64 7.29 -23.79
C SER A 168 -16.89 8.08 -23.39
N ALA A 169 -18.02 7.86 -24.06
CA ALA A 169 -19.28 8.51 -23.74
C ALA A 169 -19.77 8.16 -22.32
N LYS A 170 -19.64 6.91 -21.89
CA LYS A 170 -19.99 6.49 -20.52
C LYS A 170 -19.03 7.05 -19.48
N LEU A 171 -17.75 7.22 -19.84
CA LEU A 171 -16.77 7.83 -18.96
C LEU A 171 -17.10 9.32 -18.72
N VAL A 172 -17.47 10.05 -19.78
CA VAL A 172 -17.85 11.46 -19.69
C VAL A 172 -19.14 11.61 -18.87
N GLU A 173 -20.12 10.73 -19.04
CA GLU A 173 -21.36 10.75 -18.27
C GLU A 173 -21.11 10.44 -16.78
N ALA A 174 -20.20 9.52 -16.46
CA ALA A 174 -19.81 9.25 -15.08
C ALA A 174 -19.04 10.41 -14.42
N VAL A 175 -18.25 11.14 -15.21
CA VAL A 175 -17.49 12.32 -14.72
C VAL A 175 -18.37 13.56 -14.58
N THR A 176 -19.38 13.71 -15.39
CA THR A 176 -20.30 14.88 -15.34
C THR A 176 -21.43 14.75 -14.32
N ASN A 177 -21.80 13.53 -13.94
CA ASN A 177 -22.86 13.25 -12.95
C ASN A 177 -22.40 13.07 -11.50
N THR A 178 -21.22 13.42 -11.22
CA THR A 178 -20.62 14.00 -10.07
C THR A 178 -20.92 13.64 -8.64
N SER A 179 -21.27 12.66 -8.18
CA SER A 179 -20.66 12.19 -6.95
C SER A 179 -19.71 11.04 -7.34
N PHE A 180 -18.43 11.33 -7.37
CA PHE A 180 -17.42 10.32 -7.68
C PHE A 180 -17.37 9.35 -6.51
N GLU A 181 -18.43 8.57 -6.36
CA GLU A 181 -18.45 7.48 -5.41
C GLU A 181 -17.43 6.44 -5.89
N ARG A 182 -16.49 6.13 -5.02
CA ARG A 182 -15.46 5.10 -5.21
C ARG A 182 -16.06 3.78 -5.73
N LYS A 183 -17.31 3.52 -5.40
CA LYS A 183 -18.11 2.39 -5.84
C LYS A 183 -18.36 2.40 -7.36
N THR A 184 -18.76 3.53 -7.90
CA THR A 184 -19.07 3.71 -9.33
C THR A 184 -17.83 3.56 -10.20
N PHE A 185 -16.67 4.04 -9.73
CA PHE A 185 -15.40 3.86 -10.44
C PHE A 185 -14.95 2.40 -10.43
N LYS A 186 -15.07 1.71 -9.31
CA LYS A 186 -14.73 0.27 -9.19
C LYS A 186 -15.64 -0.57 -10.08
N GLU A 187 -16.94 -0.28 -10.10
CA GLU A 187 -17.90 -0.94 -10.99
C GLU A 187 -17.61 -0.65 -12.46
N PHE A 188 -17.26 0.58 -12.78
CA PHE A 188 -16.82 0.96 -14.12
C PHE A 188 -15.56 0.17 -14.52
N MET A 189 -14.54 0.13 -13.69
CA MET A 189 -13.29 -0.59 -13.93
C MET A 189 -13.54 -2.10 -14.10
N LYS A 190 -14.36 -2.69 -13.23
CA LYS A 190 -14.74 -4.11 -13.28
C LYS A 190 -15.55 -4.44 -14.54
N ASN A 191 -16.54 -3.61 -14.88
CA ASN A 191 -17.38 -3.82 -16.06
C ASN A 191 -16.64 -3.63 -17.39
N ASN A 192 -15.45 -3.06 -17.35
CA ASN A 192 -14.61 -2.84 -18.53
C ASN A 192 -13.33 -3.70 -18.53
N ASN A 193 -13.21 -4.69 -17.63
CA ASN A 193 -12.01 -5.53 -17.47
C ASN A 193 -10.73 -4.71 -17.30
N LEU A 194 -10.81 -3.63 -16.53
CA LEU A 194 -9.68 -2.73 -16.23
C LEU A 194 -9.17 -2.94 -14.79
N LEU A 195 -9.80 -3.87 -14.06
CA LEU A 195 -9.40 -4.43 -12.77
C LEU A 195 -9.38 -5.94 -12.87
#